data_5896caa0c10c109ec6af27a0f392219f
#
_entry.id   5896caa0c10c109ec6af27a0f392219f
#
_cell.length_a   1.000
_cell.length_b   1.000
_cell.length_c   1.000
_cell.angle_alpha   90.00
_cell.angle_beta   90.00
_cell.angle_gamma   90.00
#
_symmetry.space_group_name_H-M   'P 1'
#
loop_
_entity.id
_entity.type
_entity.pdbx_description
1 polymer ?
#
loop_
_entity_poly.entity_id
_entity_poly.type
_entity_poly.pdbx_seq_one_letter_code
_entity_poly.pdbx_strand_id
1 'polypeptide(L)'
;MNIRCLTYILTATLFQALSAHSQEIVSDTIGDIFPDTTAICTDSLTVEFPESMEFDVDSLMNLWLAKQYLSYDEDCLESSVNPKFSDTVYAERLSSLPTIVEMPYNYVTRSSIDAYMGRNRKVISYALGMMPIYEDKFVEALIKYDVPIELKYLPIVESALKPKAYSRMGAAGMWQFIYSTGNKYGLQVNSLVDDRYDIAKSSEAAARHLRDLYDMFGNWSLAISAYNCGPGNVTKAITRAGGKRDFWDIYPYMPRETRGYLPAFIAVNYAMSFYKEHGICPMTSARPAQTDTLHIERNLHIGQLIHYSGISQDEFKALNPQYLTEVIPGAYRTCVVTLPQQYIKPIVEAGDSLYEYDKEKYFSKAKLAYIDDDMKNRVTYVTHKIKEGETLGHIALKYHTSVKNIKNWNNLKSDNIRAGKTLRIYNR
;
A
#
# COMPACT_ATOMS: atom_id res chain seq x y z
N MET A 1 -12.42 29.07 35.92
CA MET A 1 -12.61 28.96 37.40
C MET A 1 -12.47 27.49 37.74
N ASN A 2 -11.55 27.18 38.58
CA ASN A 2 -11.04 25.96 39.21
C ASN A 2 -9.85 25.33 38.50
N ILE A 3 -8.60 25.69 38.84
CA ILE A 3 -7.84 25.42 40.09
C ILE A 3 -7.82 23.91 40.39
N ARG A 4 -6.71 23.28 39.98
CA ARG A 4 -5.99 22.21 40.68
C ARG A 4 -4.73 21.85 39.91
N CYS A 5 -3.70 22.63 40.15
CA CYS A 5 -2.32 22.28 39.87
C CYS A 5 -1.46 23.06 40.87
N LEU A 6 -1.44 22.58 42.08
CA LEU A 6 -0.43 22.98 43.07
C LEU A 6 -0.35 21.86 44.12
N THR A 7 0.84 21.54 44.46
CA THR A 7 1.37 20.69 45.53
C THR A 7 1.97 19.37 45.03
N TYR A 8 3.28 19.46 44.80
CA TYR A 8 4.31 18.55 45.31
C TYR A 8 5.67 19.18 45.08
N ILE A 9 6.02 20.12 45.96
CA ILE A 9 7.42 20.51 46.23
C ILE A 9 7.60 20.32 47.75
N LEU A 10 8.69 19.76 48.15
CA LEU A 10 9.31 19.49 49.41
C LEU A 10 9.20 18.04 49.92
N THR A 11 10.29 17.30 49.66
CA THR A 11 11.16 16.71 50.70
C THR A 11 12.25 15.93 50.02
N ALA A 12 13.45 16.48 50.02
CA ALA A 12 14.69 15.71 49.89
C ALA A 12 15.85 16.57 50.39
N THR A 13 16.18 16.41 51.63
CA THR A 13 17.49 16.82 52.17
C THR A 13 18.19 15.62 52.74
N LEU A 14 19.48 15.59 52.46
CA LEU A 14 20.57 14.80 53.04
C LEU A 14 20.70 13.30 52.70
N PHE A 15 21.65 13.02 51.82
CA PHE A 15 22.83 12.23 52.19
C PHE A 15 24.02 12.66 51.30
N GLN A 16 25.09 13.14 51.95
CA GLN A 16 26.37 13.52 51.36
C GLN A 16 27.30 12.35 51.22
N ALA A 17 28.11 12.49 50.17
CA ALA A 17 29.53 12.09 50.03
C ALA A 17 29.84 10.64 49.69
N LEU A 18 30.37 10.39 48.48
CA LEU A 18 31.77 10.08 48.23
C LEU A 18 32.06 9.77 46.75
N SER A 19 33.09 10.45 46.26
CA SER A 19 34.03 10.16 45.16
C SER A 19 33.49 10.07 43.73
N ALA A 20 33.68 11.08 42.96
CA ALA A 20 34.79 11.31 42.05
C ALA A 20 34.86 10.49 40.78
N HIS A 21 34.87 11.21 39.68
CA HIS A 21 35.25 10.86 38.29
C HIS A 21 34.21 10.14 37.48
N SER A 22 33.54 10.89 36.69
CA SER A 22 33.66 10.71 35.24
C SER A 22 32.50 11.34 34.50
N GLN A 23 32.90 12.04 33.50
CA GLN A 23 32.17 12.35 32.26
C GLN A 23 30.91 13.21 32.39
N GLU A 24 31.12 14.47 32.15
CA GLU A 24 30.20 15.37 31.50
C GLU A 24 29.57 14.64 30.31
N ILE A 25 28.34 14.20 30.52
CA ILE A 25 27.46 13.92 29.39
C ILE A 25 26.96 15.27 28.94
N VAL A 26 27.48 15.71 27.84
CA VAL A 26 26.97 16.83 27.07
C VAL A 26 25.50 16.65 26.82
N SER A 27 24.70 17.36 27.58
CA SER A 27 23.29 17.55 27.30
C SER A 27 23.12 18.70 26.33
N ASP A 28 23.66 18.54 25.12
CA ASP A 28 23.45 19.49 24.06
C ASP A 28 22.68 18.85 22.92
N THR A 29 21.64 19.57 22.51
CA THR A 29 20.94 19.47 21.23
C THR A 29 19.82 18.45 21.06
N ILE A 30 18.81 18.47 21.96
CA ILE A 30 17.43 18.05 21.58
C ILE A 30 16.56 19.29 21.27
N GLY A 31 16.99 20.49 21.63
CA GLY A 31 16.23 21.73 21.47
C GLY A 31 16.19 22.32 20.04
N ASP A 32 17.12 22.00 19.17
CA ASP A 32 17.29 22.71 17.90
C ASP A 32 16.55 22.06 16.69
N ILE A 33 15.92 20.91 16.87
CA ILE A 33 15.16 20.25 15.78
C ILE A 33 13.67 20.66 15.79
N PHE A 34 13.18 21.20 16.88
CA PHE A 34 11.85 21.80 17.00
C PHE A 34 11.97 23.22 17.59
N PRO A 35 12.00 24.27 16.76
CA PRO A 35 11.86 25.61 17.30
C PRO A 35 10.45 25.75 17.88
N ASP A 36 10.37 26.02 19.18
CA ASP A 36 9.14 26.18 19.98
C ASP A 36 8.43 24.91 20.48
N THR A 37 9.08 24.20 21.41
CA THR A 37 8.50 23.07 22.15
C THR A 37 7.52 23.48 23.27
N THR A 38 7.08 24.71 23.37
CA THR A 38 6.19 25.19 24.46
C THR A 38 4.70 25.00 24.20
N ALA A 39 4.28 24.40 23.07
CA ALA A 39 2.86 24.21 22.75
C ALA A 39 2.45 22.75 22.43
N ILE A 40 3.32 21.78 22.62
CA ILE A 40 2.90 20.37 22.54
C ILE A 40 2.52 19.95 23.96
N CYS A 41 1.24 20.09 24.29
CA CYS A 41 0.68 19.38 25.43
C CYS A 41 1.07 17.91 25.34
N THR A 42 1.66 17.39 26.41
CA THR A 42 2.05 16.00 26.64
C THR A 42 0.84 15.06 26.72
N ASP A 43 -0.06 15.11 25.75
CA ASP A 43 -0.88 13.96 25.42
C ASP A 43 0.06 13.00 24.70
N SER A 44 0.30 11.84 25.31
CA SER A 44 1.17 10.78 24.82
C SER A 44 1.14 10.73 23.29
N LEU A 45 2.24 11.10 22.63
CA LEU A 45 2.43 10.99 21.17
C LEU A 45 2.33 9.50 20.81
N THR A 46 1.12 9.00 20.71
CA THR A 46 0.87 7.68 20.15
C THR A 46 1.20 7.76 18.67
N VAL A 47 2.33 7.18 18.31
CA VAL A 47 2.71 7.03 16.90
C VAL A 47 1.74 6.04 16.28
N GLU A 48 0.97 6.49 15.30
CA GLU A 48 0.08 5.64 14.52
C GLU A 48 0.90 4.91 13.46
N PHE A 49 0.54 3.66 13.20
CA PHE A 49 1.21 2.83 12.22
C PHE A 49 0.25 2.48 11.08
N PRO A 50 0.75 2.34 9.83
CA PRO A 50 -0.05 1.89 8.71
C PRO A 50 -0.69 0.50 8.95
N GLU A 51 -1.87 0.27 8.37
CA GLU A 51 -2.62 -1.00 8.47
C GLU A 51 -1.78 -2.21 7.97
N SER A 52 -0.87 -1.97 7.02
CA SER A 52 0.05 -3.00 6.50
C SER A 52 1.03 -3.57 7.54
N MET A 53 1.28 -2.85 8.64
CA MET A 53 2.11 -3.36 9.74
C MET A 53 1.38 -4.37 10.63
N GLU A 54 0.07 -4.54 10.44
CA GLU A 54 -0.73 -5.54 11.15
C GLU A 54 -0.78 -6.89 10.40
N PHE A 55 -0.20 -6.97 9.18
CA PHE A 55 -0.17 -8.24 8.46
C PHE A 55 0.72 -9.25 9.17
N ASP A 56 0.14 -10.44 9.39
CA ASP A 56 0.88 -11.60 9.84
C ASP A 56 1.74 -12.16 8.69
N VAL A 57 3.02 -12.35 8.96
CA VAL A 57 3.98 -12.86 7.97
C VAL A 57 3.60 -14.27 7.49
N ASP A 58 3.00 -15.10 8.33
CA ASP A 58 2.55 -16.43 7.92
C ASP A 58 1.43 -16.34 6.88
N SER A 59 0.56 -15.31 6.98
CA SER A 59 -0.43 -15.01 5.96
C SER A 59 0.21 -14.56 4.64
N LEU A 60 1.29 -13.79 4.70
CA LEU A 60 2.04 -13.37 3.51
C LEU A 60 2.79 -14.54 2.87
N MET A 61 3.40 -15.43 3.66
CA MET A 61 4.07 -16.64 3.18
C MET A 61 3.10 -17.67 2.59
N ASN A 62 1.81 -17.57 2.89
CA ASN A 62 0.78 -18.38 2.26
C ASN A 62 0.38 -17.93 0.85
N LEU A 63 0.83 -16.77 0.38
CA LEU A 63 0.65 -16.36 -1.00
C LEU A 63 1.41 -17.30 -1.95
N TRP A 64 0.81 -17.61 -3.10
CA TRP A 64 1.37 -18.60 -4.04
C TRP A 64 2.82 -18.27 -4.45
N LEU A 65 3.11 -17.02 -4.84
CA LEU A 65 4.45 -16.59 -5.21
C LEU A 65 5.45 -16.73 -4.05
N ALA A 66 5.06 -16.35 -2.84
CA ALA A 66 5.92 -16.50 -1.67
C ALA A 66 6.23 -17.97 -1.41
N LYS A 67 5.23 -18.86 -1.45
CA LYS A 67 5.42 -20.30 -1.26
C LYS A 67 6.35 -20.94 -2.30
N GLN A 68 6.30 -20.46 -3.54
CA GLN A 68 7.10 -21.05 -4.62
C GLN A 68 8.52 -20.51 -4.64
N TYR A 69 8.73 -19.26 -4.29
CA TYR A 69 9.99 -18.58 -4.54
C TYR A 69 10.72 -18.12 -3.29
N LEU A 70 10.07 -18.03 -2.14
CA LEU A 70 10.74 -17.61 -0.92
C LEU A 70 11.10 -18.82 -0.04
N SER A 71 12.30 -18.78 0.51
CA SER A 71 12.76 -19.65 1.59
C SER A 71 13.51 -18.84 2.63
N TYR A 72 13.60 -19.39 3.85
CA TYR A 72 14.52 -18.82 4.84
C TYR A 72 15.95 -19.13 4.41
N ASP A 73 16.83 -18.17 4.59
CA ASP A 73 18.27 -18.35 4.39
C ASP A 73 18.84 -19.07 5.61
N GLU A 74 19.16 -20.37 5.46
CA GLU A 74 19.69 -21.21 6.53
C GLU A 74 21.10 -20.81 6.96
N ASP A 75 21.85 -20.14 6.07
CA ASP A 75 23.20 -19.66 6.33
C ASP A 75 23.24 -18.29 7.02
N CYS A 76 22.12 -17.57 7.01
CA CYS A 76 22.02 -16.27 7.65
C CYS A 76 21.61 -16.41 9.10
N LEU A 77 22.48 -16.03 10.01
CA LEU A 77 22.19 -16.00 11.44
C LEU A 77 21.27 -14.82 11.79
N GLU A 78 19.97 -15.06 11.74
CA GLU A 78 19.00 -14.06 12.18
C GLU A 78 19.15 -13.77 13.67
N SER A 79 19.46 -12.52 14.02
CA SER A 79 19.48 -12.11 15.43
C SER A 79 18.03 -11.93 15.92
N SER A 80 17.67 -12.61 17.00
CA SER A 80 16.38 -12.39 17.67
C SER A 80 16.29 -11.03 18.37
N VAL A 81 17.42 -10.36 18.56
CA VAL A 81 17.55 -9.08 19.26
C VAL A 81 17.85 -7.99 18.24
N ASN A 82 17.01 -6.95 18.19
CA ASN A 82 17.28 -5.75 17.41
C ASN A 82 18.39 -4.93 18.09
N PRO A 83 19.58 -4.76 17.47
CA PRO A 83 20.63 -3.91 18.01
C PRO A 83 20.14 -2.45 18.12
N LYS A 84 20.42 -1.82 19.24
CA LYS A 84 20.13 -0.40 19.45
C LYS A 84 21.38 0.43 19.18
N PHE A 85 21.24 1.44 18.36
CA PHE A 85 22.27 2.40 18.04
C PHE A 85 21.92 3.77 18.68
N SER A 86 22.91 4.66 18.78
CA SER A 86 22.66 6.04 19.19
C SER A 86 21.83 6.80 18.14
N ASP A 87 21.17 7.85 18.56
CA ASP A 87 20.37 8.71 17.68
C ASP A 87 21.21 9.30 16.55
N THR A 88 22.48 9.65 16.83
CA THR A 88 23.44 10.11 15.84
C THR A 88 23.63 9.11 14.70
N VAL A 89 23.78 7.82 15.01
CA VAL A 89 23.94 6.77 13.99
C VAL A 89 22.71 6.66 13.10
N TYR A 90 21.51 6.76 13.66
CA TYR A 90 20.28 6.74 12.86
C TYR A 90 20.17 7.98 11.96
N ALA A 91 20.50 9.15 12.49
CA ALA A 91 20.49 10.40 11.73
C ALA A 91 21.50 10.37 10.58
N GLU A 92 22.74 9.91 10.84
CA GLU A 92 23.79 9.75 9.83
C GLU A 92 23.37 8.75 8.74
N ARG A 93 22.80 7.62 9.11
CA ARG A 93 22.32 6.62 8.16
C ARG A 93 21.20 7.17 7.27
N LEU A 94 20.21 7.85 7.85
CA LEU A 94 19.12 8.47 7.08
C LEU A 94 19.65 9.54 6.12
N SER A 95 20.58 10.39 6.57
CA SER A 95 21.18 11.43 5.73
C SER A 95 22.10 10.87 4.64
N SER A 96 22.60 9.64 4.79
CA SER A 96 23.43 8.97 3.78
C SER A 96 22.65 8.26 2.68
N LEU A 97 21.32 8.13 2.83
CA LEU A 97 20.47 7.51 1.80
C LEU A 97 20.48 8.37 0.53
N PRO A 98 20.72 7.77 -0.65
CA PRO A 98 20.73 8.48 -1.92
C PRO A 98 19.31 8.73 -2.42
N THR A 99 18.53 9.52 -1.68
CA THR A 99 17.11 9.78 -1.95
C THR A 99 16.87 11.24 -2.30
N ILE A 100 15.89 11.50 -3.16
CA ILE A 100 15.39 12.84 -3.48
C ILE A 100 14.40 13.31 -2.40
N VAL A 101 13.62 12.37 -1.84
CA VAL A 101 12.75 12.64 -0.70
C VAL A 101 13.61 12.82 0.54
N GLU A 102 13.38 13.90 1.28
CA GLU A 102 14.06 14.14 2.54
C GLU A 102 13.70 13.08 3.58
N MET A 103 14.70 12.56 4.26
CA MET A 103 14.60 11.51 5.27
C MET A 103 15.01 12.02 6.66
N PRO A 104 14.28 13.01 7.25
CA PRO A 104 14.71 13.63 8.51
C PRO A 104 14.60 12.63 9.68
N TYR A 105 15.61 12.71 10.56
CA TYR A 105 15.58 12.02 11.84
C TYR A 105 14.85 12.86 12.88
N ASN A 106 13.91 12.23 13.57
CA ASN A 106 13.26 12.76 14.78
C ASN A 106 12.65 11.62 15.58
N TYR A 107 12.06 11.91 16.73
CA TYR A 107 11.46 10.91 17.61
C TYR A 107 10.39 10.05 16.92
N VAL A 108 9.54 10.64 16.08
CA VAL A 108 8.45 9.92 15.37
C VAL A 108 9.04 8.96 14.34
N THR A 109 10.01 9.44 13.55
CA THR A 109 10.75 8.60 12.58
C THR A 109 11.48 7.48 13.30
N ARG A 110 12.15 7.77 14.42
CA ARG A 110 12.83 6.75 15.23
C ARG A 110 11.87 5.67 15.73
N SER A 111 10.71 6.07 16.26
CA SER A 111 9.69 5.11 16.72
C SER A 111 9.21 4.19 15.61
N SER A 112 9.06 4.73 14.38
CA SER A 112 8.69 3.95 13.21
C SER A 112 9.80 2.97 12.79
N ILE A 113 11.07 3.40 12.82
CA ILE A 113 12.22 2.52 12.57
C ILE A 113 12.26 1.39 13.59
N ASP A 114 12.13 1.70 14.88
CA ASP A 114 12.13 0.69 15.94
C ASP A 114 11.00 -0.34 15.78
N ALA A 115 9.85 0.08 15.27
CA ALA A 115 8.73 -0.81 15.01
C ALA A 115 9.01 -1.78 13.82
N TYR A 116 9.56 -1.28 12.71
CA TYR A 116 9.90 -2.13 11.57
C TYR A 116 11.08 -3.04 11.85
N MET A 117 12.12 -2.53 12.55
CA MET A 117 13.30 -3.31 12.90
C MET A 117 13.11 -4.27 14.09
N GLY A 118 12.06 -4.05 14.88
CA GLY A 118 11.66 -4.88 16.02
C GLY A 118 10.53 -5.84 15.69
N ARG A 119 9.32 -5.48 16.07
CA ARG A 119 8.14 -6.37 15.97
C ARG A 119 7.80 -6.79 14.53
N ASN A 120 8.09 -5.96 13.53
CA ASN A 120 7.76 -6.21 12.12
C ASN A 120 8.97 -6.65 11.29
N ARG A 121 10.09 -7.05 11.93
CA ARG A 121 11.31 -7.48 11.23
C ARG A 121 11.09 -8.60 10.22
N LYS A 122 10.18 -9.53 10.51
CA LYS A 122 9.80 -10.62 9.59
C LYS A 122 9.10 -10.11 8.33
N VAL A 123 8.31 -9.03 8.44
CA VAL A 123 7.71 -8.36 7.27
C VAL A 123 8.80 -7.72 6.41
N ILE A 124 9.83 -7.15 7.02
CA ILE A 124 11.00 -6.62 6.27
C ILE A 124 11.77 -7.77 5.60
N SER A 125 12.03 -8.87 6.29
CA SER A 125 12.65 -10.07 5.72
C SER A 125 11.89 -10.58 4.49
N TYR A 126 10.57 -10.68 4.60
CA TYR A 126 9.66 -11.02 3.49
C TYR A 126 9.73 -9.99 2.36
N ALA A 127 9.66 -8.70 2.67
CA ALA A 127 9.70 -7.63 1.67
C ALA A 127 11.02 -7.62 0.89
N LEU A 128 12.14 -7.86 1.55
CA LEU A 128 13.46 -7.99 0.93
C LEU A 128 13.49 -9.14 -0.09
N GLY A 129 12.86 -10.28 0.23
CA GLY A 129 12.75 -11.42 -0.68
C GLY A 129 11.78 -11.19 -1.84
N MET A 130 10.65 -10.51 -1.59
CA MET A 130 9.62 -10.29 -2.62
C MET A 130 9.91 -9.09 -3.54
N MET A 131 10.63 -8.09 -3.07
CA MET A 131 10.88 -6.86 -3.84
C MET A 131 11.49 -7.13 -5.23
N PRO A 132 12.50 -8.02 -5.38
CA PRO A 132 13.10 -8.32 -6.68
C PRO A 132 12.11 -8.88 -7.73
N ILE A 133 10.95 -9.38 -7.30
CA ILE A 133 9.91 -9.91 -8.22
C ILE A 133 9.12 -8.77 -8.87
N TYR A 134 8.99 -7.63 -8.17
CA TYR A 134 8.11 -6.53 -8.58
C TYR A 134 8.84 -5.24 -8.94
N GLU A 135 10.07 -5.08 -8.45
CA GLU A 135 10.83 -3.83 -8.49
C GLU A 135 10.94 -3.23 -9.88
N ASP A 136 11.20 -4.04 -10.90
CA ASP A 136 11.35 -3.57 -12.28
C ASP A 136 10.10 -2.81 -12.75
N LYS A 137 8.89 -3.32 -12.42
CA LYS A 137 7.63 -2.67 -12.81
C LYS A 137 7.39 -1.37 -12.04
N PHE A 138 7.80 -1.32 -10.78
CA PHE A 138 7.70 -0.11 -9.97
C PHE A 138 8.66 0.97 -10.49
N VAL A 139 9.93 0.62 -10.66
CA VAL A 139 10.99 1.54 -11.11
C VAL A 139 10.70 2.06 -12.52
N GLU A 140 10.30 1.19 -13.46
CA GLU A 140 9.92 1.60 -14.82
C GLU A 140 8.83 2.68 -14.81
N ALA A 141 7.78 2.46 -14.01
CA ALA A 141 6.68 3.42 -13.88
C ALA A 141 7.12 4.74 -13.24
N LEU A 142 7.92 4.69 -12.17
CA LEU A 142 8.38 5.88 -11.47
C LEU A 142 9.29 6.75 -12.36
N ILE A 143 10.25 6.13 -13.06
CA ILE A 143 11.14 6.83 -14.00
C ILE A 143 10.35 7.48 -15.13
N LYS A 144 9.36 6.78 -15.69
CA LYS A 144 8.52 7.28 -16.80
C LYS A 144 7.83 8.61 -16.48
N TYR A 145 7.55 8.88 -15.20
CA TYR A 145 6.81 10.07 -14.75
C TYR A 145 7.64 11.01 -13.86
N ASP A 146 8.96 10.90 -13.88
CA ASP A 146 9.89 11.74 -13.08
C ASP A 146 9.55 11.72 -11.58
N VAL A 147 9.25 10.53 -11.06
CA VAL A 147 8.96 10.30 -9.64
C VAL A 147 10.19 9.65 -9.00
N PRO A 148 10.63 10.10 -7.80
CA PRO A 148 11.78 9.53 -7.11
C PRO A 148 11.68 8.02 -6.94
N ILE A 149 12.76 7.31 -7.27
CA ILE A 149 12.76 5.83 -7.32
C ILE A 149 12.61 5.18 -5.94
N GLU A 150 12.96 5.88 -4.87
CA GLU A 150 12.75 5.41 -3.50
C GLU A 150 11.25 5.23 -3.15
N LEU A 151 10.33 5.87 -3.90
CA LEU A 151 8.90 5.64 -3.74
C LEU A 151 8.46 4.23 -4.18
N LYS A 152 9.36 3.43 -4.78
CA LYS A 152 9.14 1.99 -4.99
C LYS A 152 8.84 1.22 -3.71
N TYR A 153 9.17 1.78 -2.55
CA TYR A 153 8.90 1.17 -1.25
C TYR A 153 7.51 1.52 -0.68
N LEU A 154 6.73 2.42 -1.31
CA LEU A 154 5.36 2.70 -0.88
C LEU A 154 4.46 1.44 -0.86
N PRO A 155 4.53 0.49 -1.82
CA PRO A 155 3.75 -0.75 -1.75
C PRO A 155 4.02 -1.61 -0.51
N ILE A 156 5.20 -1.47 0.13
CA ILE A 156 5.47 -2.12 1.41
C ILE A 156 4.61 -1.46 2.50
N VAL A 157 4.56 -0.12 2.51
CA VAL A 157 3.75 0.65 3.47
C VAL A 157 2.25 0.44 3.24
N GLU A 158 1.81 0.29 1.99
CA GLU A 158 0.39 0.16 1.63
C GLU A 158 -0.17 -1.24 1.85
N SER A 159 0.60 -2.27 1.50
CA SER A 159 0.08 -3.63 1.40
C SER A 159 1.04 -4.74 1.85
N ALA A 160 2.22 -4.40 2.35
CA ALA A 160 3.33 -5.35 2.54
C ALA A 160 3.57 -6.20 1.27
N LEU A 161 3.50 -5.59 0.08
CA LEU A 161 3.64 -6.24 -1.24
C LEU A 161 2.60 -7.34 -1.51
N LYS A 162 1.42 -7.29 -0.90
CA LYS A 162 0.34 -8.26 -1.14
C LYS A 162 -0.45 -7.89 -2.40
N PRO A 163 -0.40 -8.68 -3.50
CA PRO A 163 -1.02 -8.31 -4.79
C PRO A 163 -2.54 -8.12 -4.72
N LYS A 164 -3.22 -8.93 -3.91
CA LYS A 164 -4.68 -8.87 -3.70
C LYS A 164 -5.07 -8.28 -2.35
N ALA A 165 -4.27 -7.33 -1.84
CA ALA A 165 -4.66 -6.59 -0.65
C ALA A 165 -5.97 -5.83 -0.88
N TYR A 166 -6.85 -5.85 0.13
CA TYR A 166 -8.13 -5.13 0.08
C TYR A 166 -8.42 -4.57 1.48
N SER A 167 -8.48 -3.25 1.58
CA SER A 167 -8.70 -2.56 2.87
C SER A 167 -10.19 -2.47 3.23
N ARG A 168 -10.47 -2.13 4.47
CA ARG A 168 -11.84 -1.86 4.96
C ARG A 168 -12.51 -0.70 4.21
N MET A 169 -11.71 0.25 3.70
CA MET A 169 -12.19 1.40 2.93
C MET A 169 -12.35 1.11 1.43
N GLY A 170 -12.07 -0.13 0.99
CA GLY A 170 -12.20 -0.54 -0.40
C GLY A 170 -11.01 -0.19 -1.29
N ALA A 171 -9.87 0.17 -0.68
CA ALA A 171 -8.62 0.28 -1.40
C ALA A 171 -8.12 -1.11 -1.80
N ALA A 172 -7.52 -1.25 -2.99
CA ALA A 172 -7.17 -2.54 -3.55
C ALA A 172 -5.81 -2.53 -4.24
N GLY A 173 -5.15 -3.71 -4.22
CA GLY A 173 -3.86 -3.95 -4.86
C GLY A 173 -2.67 -3.50 -4.04
N MET A 174 -1.47 -3.65 -4.62
CA MET A 174 -0.22 -3.29 -3.93
C MET A 174 -0.15 -1.79 -3.60
N TRP A 175 -0.68 -0.95 -4.47
CA TRP A 175 -0.69 0.51 -4.36
C TRP A 175 -1.93 1.06 -3.65
N GLN A 176 -2.82 0.20 -3.17
CA GLN A 176 -4.03 0.53 -2.40
C GLN A 176 -4.90 1.64 -3.02
N PHE A 177 -5.18 1.52 -4.32
CA PHE A 177 -6.09 2.46 -4.97
C PHE A 177 -7.53 2.28 -4.48
N ILE A 178 -8.14 3.37 -4.02
CA ILE A 178 -9.61 3.44 -3.96
C ILE A 178 -10.17 3.56 -5.38
N TYR A 179 -11.38 3.07 -5.58
CA TYR A 179 -12.01 3.01 -6.92
C TYR A 179 -11.96 4.35 -7.67
N SER A 180 -12.42 5.44 -7.02
CA SER A 180 -12.51 6.77 -7.65
C SER A 180 -11.16 7.29 -8.12
N THR A 181 -10.11 7.12 -7.31
CA THR A 181 -8.76 7.53 -7.67
C THR A 181 -8.21 6.63 -8.78
N GLY A 182 -8.35 5.32 -8.68
CA GLY A 182 -7.90 4.39 -9.73
C GLY A 182 -8.55 4.69 -11.08
N ASN A 183 -9.87 4.92 -11.10
CA ASN A 183 -10.60 5.26 -12.32
C ASN A 183 -10.12 6.58 -12.95
N LYS A 184 -9.78 7.60 -12.15
CA LYS A 184 -9.19 8.87 -12.64
C LYS A 184 -7.90 8.62 -13.44
N TYR A 185 -7.10 7.61 -13.03
CA TYR A 185 -5.86 7.24 -13.69
C TYR A 185 -6.00 6.08 -14.69
N GLY A 186 -7.23 5.69 -15.03
CA GLY A 186 -7.53 4.73 -16.09
C GLY A 186 -7.60 3.27 -15.66
N LEU A 187 -7.54 2.99 -14.34
CA LEU A 187 -7.73 1.63 -13.82
C LEU A 187 -9.20 1.24 -13.91
N GLN A 188 -9.49 0.24 -14.72
CA GLN A 188 -10.85 -0.27 -14.91
C GLN A 188 -11.18 -1.31 -13.83
N VAL A 189 -12.40 -1.23 -13.32
CA VAL A 189 -12.93 -2.20 -12.35
C VAL A 189 -14.33 -2.61 -12.79
N ASN A 190 -14.52 -3.91 -13.01
CA ASN A 190 -15.81 -4.52 -13.30
C ASN A 190 -15.85 -5.94 -12.70
N SER A 191 -16.85 -6.75 -13.03
CA SER A 191 -16.99 -8.10 -12.48
C SER A 191 -15.97 -9.11 -13.02
N LEU A 192 -15.32 -8.81 -14.16
CA LEU A 192 -14.34 -9.69 -14.81
C LEU A 192 -12.91 -9.29 -14.49
N VAL A 193 -12.65 -7.98 -14.37
CA VAL A 193 -11.31 -7.42 -14.25
C VAL A 193 -11.29 -6.28 -13.22
N ASP A 194 -10.24 -6.25 -12.40
CA ASP A 194 -9.90 -5.13 -11.53
C ASP A 194 -8.42 -4.75 -11.76
N ASP A 195 -8.20 -3.67 -12.53
CA ASP A 195 -6.87 -3.21 -12.89
C ASP A 195 -6.06 -2.67 -11.68
N ARG A 196 -6.68 -2.49 -10.51
CA ARG A 196 -5.95 -2.13 -9.29
C ARG A 196 -5.05 -3.27 -8.80
N TYR A 197 -5.36 -4.50 -9.20
CA TYR A 197 -4.52 -5.68 -8.95
C TYR A 197 -3.48 -5.91 -10.04
N ASP A 198 -3.60 -5.27 -11.21
CA ASP A 198 -2.58 -5.33 -12.26
C ASP A 198 -1.35 -4.54 -11.82
N ILE A 199 -0.22 -5.23 -11.65
CA ILE A 199 0.99 -4.64 -11.07
C ILE A 199 1.54 -3.52 -11.95
N ALA A 200 1.60 -3.74 -13.26
CA ALA A 200 2.15 -2.75 -14.19
C ALA A 200 1.24 -1.52 -14.31
N LYS A 201 -0.07 -1.73 -14.53
CA LYS A 201 -1.04 -0.64 -14.67
C LYS A 201 -1.20 0.16 -13.38
N SER A 202 -1.28 -0.53 -12.23
CA SER A 202 -1.42 0.17 -10.96
C SER A 202 -0.15 0.94 -10.59
N SER A 203 1.04 0.45 -10.95
CA SER A 203 2.30 1.19 -10.77
C SER A 203 2.36 2.43 -11.63
N GLU A 204 1.95 2.34 -12.91
CA GLU A 204 1.85 3.51 -13.79
C GLU A 204 0.83 4.54 -13.25
N ALA A 205 -0.33 4.08 -12.81
CA ALA A 205 -1.33 4.93 -12.19
C ALA A 205 -0.82 5.62 -10.91
N ALA A 206 -0.06 4.89 -10.07
CA ALA A 206 0.53 5.42 -8.85
C ALA A 206 1.60 6.48 -9.15
N ALA A 207 2.48 6.23 -10.10
CA ALA A 207 3.51 7.19 -10.51
C ALA A 207 2.86 8.49 -11.02
N ARG A 208 1.83 8.40 -11.89
CA ARG A 208 1.07 9.58 -12.36
C ARG A 208 0.37 10.31 -11.23
N HIS A 209 -0.23 9.58 -10.30
CA HIS A 209 -0.90 10.20 -9.15
C HIS A 209 0.10 10.92 -8.24
N LEU A 210 1.24 10.30 -7.93
CA LEU A 210 2.31 10.91 -7.14
C LEU A 210 2.86 12.16 -7.83
N ARG A 211 3.04 12.13 -9.16
CA ARG A 211 3.47 13.30 -9.93
C ARG A 211 2.46 14.44 -9.86
N ASP A 212 1.18 14.17 -10.08
CA ASP A 212 0.11 15.18 -9.93
C ASP A 212 0.10 15.80 -8.52
N LEU A 213 0.32 14.99 -7.48
CA LEU A 213 0.38 15.47 -6.10
C LEU A 213 1.63 16.33 -5.84
N TYR A 214 2.76 15.94 -6.41
CA TYR A 214 3.96 16.75 -6.34
C TYR A 214 3.78 18.09 -7.07
N ASP A 215 3.20 18.09 -8.25
CA ASP A 215 2.92 19.32 -9.00
C ASP A 215 1.98 20.26 -8.22
N MET A 216 1.06 19.72 -7.41
CA MET A 216 0.18 20.50 -6.56
C MET A 216 0.90 21.09 -5.34
N PHE A 217 1.79 20.35 -4.71
CA PHE A 217 2.37 20.75 -3.43
C PHE A 217 3.83 21.25 -3.54
N GLY A 218 4.57 20.88 -4.59
CA GLY A 218 5.99 21.21 -4.77
C GLY A 218 6.93 20.57 -3.73
N ASN A 219 6.43 19.56 -3.00
CA ASN A 219 7.16 18.91 -1.91
C ASN A 219 6.74 17.43 -1.84
N TRP A 220 7.72 16.53 -1.84
CA TRP A 220 7.45 15.08 -1.84
C TRP A 220 6.83 14.59 -0.54
N SER A 221 7.23 15.12 0.62
CA SER A 221 6.65 14.74 1.91
C SER A 221 5.15 15.06 1.98
N LEU A 222 4.75 16.20 1.40
CA LEU A 222 3.33 16.56 1.26
C LEU A 222 2.62 15.71 0.21
N ALA A 223 3.28 15.40 -0.90
CA ALA A 223 2.73 14.52 -1.95
C ALA A 223 2.46 13.10 -1.42
N ILE A 224 3.44 12.52 -0.70
CA ILE A 224 3.30 11.21 -0.02
C ILE A 224 2.15 11.24 0.97
N SER A 225 2.05 12.29 1.78
CA SER A 225 0.94 12.45 2.73
C SER A 225 -0.42 12.57 2.03
N ALA A 226 -0.46 13.31 0.92
CA ALA A 226 -1.66 13.48 0.11
C ALA A 226 -2.06 12.19 -0.64
N TYR A 227 -1.11 11.34 -0.98
CA TYR A 227 -1.40 10.01 -1.52
C TYR A 227 -2.25 9.19 -0.55
N ASN A 228 -1.89 9.22 0.74
CA ASN A 228 -2.62 8.49 1.79
C ASN A 228 -3.98 9.11 2.12
N CYS A 229 -4.04 10.40 2.45
CA CYS A 229 -5.29 11.01 2.97
C CYS A 229 -6.06 11.87 1.95
N GLY A 230 -5.52 12.02 0.76
CA GLY A 230 -6.05 12.92 -0.26
C GLY A 230 -5.61 14.37 -0.10
N PRO A 231 -5.46 15.11 -1.23
CA PRO A 231 -4.92 16.48 -1.25
C PRO A 231 -5.74 17.47 -0.44
N GLY A 232 -7.06 17.28 -0.34
CA GLY A 232 -7.93 18.17 0.44
C GLY A 232 -7.60 18.17 1.94
N ASN A 233 -7.17 17.04 2.52
CA ASN A 233 -6.81 16.98 3.93
C ASN A 233 -5.45 17.64 4.18
N VAL A 234 -4.48 17.49 3.29
CA VAL A 234 -3.19 18.20 3.35
C VAL A 234 -3.41 19.71 3.24
N THR A 235 -4.22 20.18 2.29
CA THR A 235 -4.57 21.60 2.14
C THR A 235 -5.21 22.18 3.41
N LYS A 236 -6.12 21.44 4.05
CA LYS A 236 -6.72 21.86 5.34
C LYS A 236 -5.67 21.94 6.45
N ALA A 237 -4.72 21.00 6.50
CA ALA A 237 -3.65 21.01 7.49
C ALA A 237 -2.72 22.22 7.28
N ILE A 238 -2.33 22.52 6.05
CA ILE A 238 -1.56 23.71 5.68
C ILE A 238 -2.30 25.00 6.13
N THR A 239 -3.60 25.10 5.84
CA THR A 239 -4.39 26.27 6.26
C THR A 239 -4.42 26.43 7.78
N ARG A 240 -4.61 25.32 8.54
CA ARG A 240 -4.63 25.33 10.00
C ARG A 240 -3.27 25.66 10.60
N ALA A 241 -2.18 25.31 9.91
CA ALA A 241 -0.81 25.65 10.29
C ALA A 241 -0.38 27.07 9.87
N GLY A 242 -1.33 27.94 9.49
CA GLY A 242 -1.02 29.32 9.09
C GLY A 242 -0.32 29.44 7.73
N GLY A 243 -0.48 28.46 6.83
CA GLY A 243 0.10 28.47 5.49
C GLY A 243 1.48 27.79 5.42
N LYS A 244 2.00 27.25 6.49
CA LYS A 244 3.26 26.49 6.49
C LYS A 244 3.15 25.25 5.63
N ARG A 245 4.22 24.93 4.87
CA ARG A 245 4.25 23.86 3.87
C ARG A 245 5.31 22.79 4.16
N ASP A 246 5.93 22.81 5.33
CA ASP A 246 6.73 21.69 5.82
C ASP A 246 5.84 20.64 6.46
N PHE A 247 6.14 19.34 6.25
CA PHE A 247 5.35 18.25 6.80
C PHE A 247 5.28 18.28 8.32
N TRP A 248 6.40 18.56 8.98
CA TRP A 248 6.49 18.53 10.45
C TRP A 248 5.76 19.70 11.08
N ASP A 249 5.71 20.85 10.39
CA ASP A 249 4.90 22.01 10.81
C ASP A 249 3.40 21.71 10.74
N ILE A 250 2.95 20.96 9.74
CA ILE A 250 1.54 20.61 9.57
C ILE A 250 1.15 19.30 10.26
N TYR A 251 2.13 18.54 10.74
CA TYR A 251 1.93 17.22 11.39
C TYR A 251 0.82 17.20 12.44
N PRO A 252 0.72 18.18 13.41
CA PRO A 252 -0.33 18.20 14.41
C PRO A 252 -1.74 18.37 13.85
N TYR A 253 -1.86 18.91 12.64
CA TYR A 253 -3.13 19.21 11.97
C TYR A 253 -3.54 18.14 10.96
N MET A 254 -2.66 17.18 10.68
CA MET A 254 -2.95 16.04 9.80
C MET A 254 -3.94 15.07 10.44
N PRO A 255 -4.73 14.33 9.63
CA PRO A 255 -5.50 13.20 10.14
C PRO A 255 -4.61 12.23 10.90
N ARG A 256 -5.10 11.72 12.03
CA ARG A 256 -4.31 10.86 12.93
C ARG A 256 -3.65 9.69 12.21
N GLU A 257 -4.40 8.97 11.37
CA GLU A 257 -3.90 7.84 10.58
C GLU A 257 -2.76 8.25 9.62
N THR A 258 -2.82 9.47 9.06
CA THR A 258 -1.83 9.97 8.08
C THR A 258 -0.54 10.43 8.74
N ARG A 259 -0.58 10.82 10.03
CA ARG A 259 0.63 11.26 10.74
C ARG A 259 1.73 10.22 10.73
N GLY A 260 1.38 8.93 10.83
CA GLY A 260 2.33 7.81 10.80
C GLY A 260 2.79 7.41 9.40
N TYR A 261 2.17 7.92 8.34
CA TYR A 261 2.40 7.41 6.99
C TYR A 261 3.78 7.81 6.43
N LEU A 262 4.14 9.11 6.44
CA LEU A 262 5.48 9.54 6.03
C LEU A 262 6.58 8.99 6.93
N PRO A 263 6.47 8.99 8.27
CA PRO A 263 7.43 8.30 9.13
C PRO A 263 7.60 6.81 8.82
N ALA A 264 6.52 6.10 8.48
CA ALA A 264 6.59 4.71 8.06
C ALA A 264 7.34 4.54 6.73
N PHE A 265 7.11 5.41 5.75
CA PHE A 265 7.84 5.42 4.49
C PHE A 265 9.35 5.65 4.72
N ILE A 266 9.73 6.60 5.57
CA ILE A 266 11.13 6.84 5.95
C ILE A 266 11.72 5.59 6.62
N ALA A 267 10.98 4.99 7.54
CA ALA A 267 11.42 3.80 8.26
C ALA A 267 11.59 2.59 7.36
N VAL A 268 10.73 2.41 6.35
CA VAL A 268 10.89 1.33 5.35
C VAL A 268 12.12 1.58 4.48
N ASN A 269 12.38 2.81 4.03
CA ASN A 269 13.60 3.13 3.29
C ASN A 269 14.86 2.83 4.11
N TYR A 270 14.83 3.20 5.39
CA TYR A 270 15.91 2.84 6.33
C TYR A 270 16.04 1.31 6.45
N ALA A 271 14.94 0.61 6.67
CA ALA A 271 14.93 -0.83 6.86
C ALA A 271 15.45 -1.60 5.65
N MET A 272 15.01 -1.23 4.46
CA MET A 272 15.46 -1.85 3.19
C MET A 272 16.95 -1.59 2.89
N SER A 273 17.54 -0.56 3.48
CA SER A 273 18.96 -0.20 3.28
C SER A 273 19.87 -0.75 4.37
N PHE A 274 19.41 -0.78 5.62
CA PHE A 274 20.24 -1.10 6.79
C PHE A 274 19.78 -2.37 7.53
N TYR A 275 19.09 -3.29 6.86
CA TYR A 275 18.60 -4.54 7.46
C TYR A 275 19.71 -5.41 8.04
N LYS A 276 20.89 -5.43 7.41
CA LYS A 276 22.05 -6.22 7.84
C LYS A 276 22.56 -5.80 9.21
N GLU A 277 22.66 -4.48 9.42
CA GLU A 277 23.13 -3.88 10.68
C GLU A 277 22.19 -4.18 11.84
N HIS A 278 20.93 -4.51 11.52
CA HIS A 278 19.92 -4.93 12.49
C HIS A 278 19.76 -6.44 12.60
N GLY A 279 20.64 -7.21 11.93
CA GLY A 279 20.60 -8.68 11.96
C GLY A 279 19.31 -9.25 11.38
N ILE A 280 18.74 -8.59 10.35
CA ILE A 280 17.60 -9.10 9.60
C ILE A 280 18.14 -9.86 8.38
N CYS A 281 17.73 -11.12 8.25
CA CYS A 281 18.04 -11.93 7.09
C CYS A 281 16.94 -11.75 6.03
N PRO A 282 17.27 -11.37 4.79
CA PRO A 282 16.32 -11.45 3.69
C PRO A 282 15.83 -12.88 3.51
N MET A 283 14.56 -13.06 3.19
CA MET A 283 14.17 -14.35 2.62
C MET A 283 14.84 -14.49 1.25
N THR A 284 15.46 -15.64 1.01
CA THR A 284 16.07 -15.94 -0.29
C THR A 284 14.97 -16.11 -1.33
N SER A 285 15.11 -15.42 -2.46
CA SER A 285 14.22 -15.56 -3.60
C SER A 285 14.89 -16.47 -4.64
N ALA A 286 14.35 -17.67 -4.83
CA ALA A 286 14.58 -18.35 -6.09
C ALA A 286 13.94 -17.48 -7.17
N ARG A 287 14.75 -16.85 -8.04
CA ARG A 287 14.21 -15.95 -9.08
C ARG A 287 13.11 -16.67 -9.85
N PRO A 288 11.92 -16.06 -9.98
CA PRO A 288 10.91 -16.59 -10.86
C PRO A 288 11.52 -16.79 -12.25
N ALA A 289 11.07 -17.82 -12.97
CA ALA A 289 11.36 -17.94 -14.37
C ALA A 289 11.07 -16.60 -15.06
N GLN A 290 11.93 -16.19 -15.99
CA GLN A 290 11.70 -14.96 -16.75
C GLN A 290 10.28 -14.99 -17.31
N THR A 291 9.54 -13.93 -17.03
CA THR A 291 8.17 -13.79 -17.53
C THR A 291 8.16 -12.91 -18.77
N ASP A 292 7.21 -13.19 -19.65
CA ASP A 292 6.90 -12.38 -20.80
C ASP A 292 5.40 -12.14 -20.87
N THR A 293 4.94 -11.29 -21.77
CA THR A 293 3.55 -10.87 -21.89
C THR A 293 2.94 -11.27 -23.22
N LEU A 294 1.68 -11.73 -23.18
CA LEU A 294 0.85 -11.96 -24.36
C LEU A 294 -0.28 -10.93 -24.41
N HIS A 295 -0.51 -10.38 -25.59
CA HIS A 295 -1.63 -9.50 -25.86
C HIS A 295 -2.80 -10.32 -26.36
N ILE A 296 -3.91 -10.28 -25.63
CA ILE A 296 -5.11 -11.04 -25.94
C ILE A 296 -6.19 -10.07 -26.42
N GLU A 297 -6.59 -10.20 -27.70
CA GLU A 297 -7.55 -9.33 -28.40
C GLU A 297 -8.89 -10.01 -28.68
N ARG A 298 -9.04 -11.25 -28.26
CA ARG A 298 -10.27 -12.05 -28.35
C ARG A 298 -10.63 -12.56 -26.97
N ASN A 299 -11.92 -12.83 -26.71
CA ASN A 299 -12.30 -13.46 -25.45
C ASN A 299 -11.62 -14.83 -25.33
N LEU A 300 -10.94 -15.05 -24.21
CA LEU A 300 -10.19 -16.27 -23.92
C LEU A 300 -10.55 -16.78 -22.53
N HIS A 301 -10.77 -18.09 -22.41
CA HIS A 301 -10.95 -18.72 -21.12
C HIS A 301 -9.62 -19.25 -20.59
N ILE A 302 -9.34 -19.08 -19.30
CA ILE A 302 -8.09 -19.56 -18.67
C ILE A 302 -7.88 -21.06 -18.95
N GLY A 303 -8.96 -21.86 -18.96
CA GLY A 303 -8.89 -23.30 -19.29
C GLY A 303 -8.36 -23.59 -20.70
N GLN A 304 -8.62 -22.72 -21.69
CA GLN A 304 -8.05 -22.85 -23.04
C GLN A 304 -6.53 -22.59 -23.00
N LEU A 305 -6.13 -21.56 -22.27
CA LEU A 305 -4.72 -21.21 -22.09
C LEU A 305 -3.97 -22.32 -21.34
N ILE A 306 -4.54 -22.84 -20.26
CA ILE A 306 -3.96 -23.95 -19.48
C ILE A 306 -3.77 -25.20 -20.34
N HIS A 307 -4.75 -25.52 -21.20
CA HIS A 307 -4.68 -26.71 -22.06
C HIS A 307 -3.43 -26.70 -22.96
N TYR A 308 -3.12 -25.58 -23.59
CA TYR A 308 -1.97 -25.49 -24.49
C TYR A 308 -0.64 -25.23 -23.79
N SER A 309 -0.64 -24.45 -22.71
CA SER A 309 0.57 -24.07 -22.01
C SER A 309 1.05 -25.08 -20.97
N GLY A 310 0.12 -25.79 -20.33
CA GLY A 310 0.41 -26.62 -19.18
C GLY A 310 0.63 -25.85 -17.88
N ILE A 311 0.45 -24.51 -17.86
CA ILE A 311 0.56 -23.71 -16.64
C ILE A 311 -0.52 -24.12 -15.64
N SER A 312 -0.19 -24.12 -14.36
CA SER A 312 -1.21 -24.33 -13.34
C SER A 312 -2.15 -23.12 -13.19
N GLN A 313 -3.39 -23.37 -12.79
CA GLN A 313 -4.36 -22.30 -12.58
C GLN A 313 -3.93 -21.34 -11.47
N ASP A 314 -3.26 -21.85 -10.43
CA ASP A 314 -2.79 -21.05 -9.30
C ASP A 314 -1.63 -20.15 -9.70
N GLU A 315 -0.69 -20.66 -10.51
CA GLU A 315 0.40 -19.87 -11.08
C GLU A 315 -0.12 -18.77 -12.00
N PHE A 316 -1.07 -19.11 -12.88
CA PHE A 316 -1.71 -18.11 -13.73
C PHE A 316 -2.37 -16.99 -12.91
N LYS A 317 -3.17 -17.35 -11.90
CA LYS A 317 -3.87 -16.38 -11.02
C LYS A 317 -2.92 -15.54 -10.17
N ALA A 318 -1.78 -16.10 -9.79
CA ALA A 318 -0.77 -15.38 -9.02
C ALA A 318 -0.04 -14.33 -9.87
N LEU A 319 0.24 -14.66 -11.14
CA LEU A 319 0.90 -13.76 -12.10
C LEU A 319 -0.06 -12.74 -12.72
N ASN A 320 -1.37 -13.05 -12.74
CA ASN A 320 -2.42 -12.23 -13.37
C ASN A 320 -3.56 -11.95 -12.39
N PRO A 321 -3.29 -11.31 -11.23
CA PRO A 321 -4.27 -11.13 -10.17
C PRO A 321 -5.44 -10.22 -10.55
N GLN A 322 -5.33 -9.45 -11.64
CA GLN A 322 -6.35 -8.54 -12.16
C GLN A 322 -7.56 -9.28 -12.75
N TYR A 323 -7.42 -10.53 -13.20
CA TYR A 323 -8.54 -11.30 -13.70
C TYR A 323 -9.31 -11.94 -12.54
N LEU A 324 -10.55 -11.46 -12.32
CA LEU A 324 -11.38 -11.88 -11.20
C LEU A 324 -12.11 -13.20 -11.47
N THR A 325 -12.28 -13.53 -12.75
CA THR A 325 -12.95 -14.74 -13.23
C THR A 325 -12.00 -15.52 -14.14
N GLU A 326 -12.49 -16.63 -14.69
CA GLU A 326 -11.72 -17.42 -15.65
C GLU A 326 -11.82 -16.89 -17.09
N VAL A 327 -12.46 -15.74 -17.29
CA VAL A 327 -12.59 -15.10 -18.60
C VAL A 327 -11.66 -13.89 -18.72
N ILE A 328 -10.89 -13.87 -19.79
CA ILE A 328 -10.08 -12.75 -20.23
C ILE A 328 -10.85 -12.05 -21.35
N PRO A 329 -11.37 -10.81 -21.12
CA PRO A 329 -12.30 -10.15 -22.03
C PRO A 329 -11.60 -9.41 -23.17
N GLY A 330 -10.78 -10.11 -23.96
CA GLY A 330 -9.94 -9.53 -25.01
C GLY A 330 -10.72 -8.88 -26.15
N ALA A 331 -11.96 -9.29 -26.41
CA ALA A 331 -12.80 -8.68 -27.45
C ALA A 331 -13.25 -7.24 -27.13
N TYR A 332 -13.15 -6.81 -25.88
CA TYR A 332 -13.60 -5.47 -25.41
C TYR A 332 -12.45 -4.51 -25.13
N ARG A 333 -11.28 -5.05 -24.90
CA ARG A 333 -10.03 -4.30 -24.69
C ARG A 333 -8.86 -5.24 -24.90
N THR A 334 -7.71 -4.74 -25.34
CA THR A 334 -6.48 -5.52 -25.31
C THR A 334 -6.15 -5.90 -23.86
N CYS A 335 -6.15 -7.19 -23.58
CA CYS A 335 -5.80 -7.73 -22.28
C CYS A 335 -4.35 -8.22 -22.30
N VAL A 336 -3.60 -7.90 -21.25
CA VAL A 336 -2.21 -8.36 -21.10
C VAL A 336 -2.19 -9.54 -20.14
N VAL A 337 -1.60 -10.64 -20.56
CA VAL A 337 -1.37 -11.83 -19.75
C VAL A 337 0.11 -12.02 -19.55
N THR A 338 0.55 -12.10 -18.30
CA THR A 338 1.94 -12.36 -17.92
C THR A 338 2.13 -13.85 -17.65
N LEU A 339 3.12 -14.46 -18.29
CA LEU A 339 3.43 -15.89 -18.15
C LEU A 339 4.95 -16.11 -18.12
N PRO A 340 5.44 -17.17 -17.44
CA PRO A 340 6.81 -17.64 -17.63
C PRO A 340 7.07 -17.98 -19.09
N GLN A 341 8.25 -17.61 -19.59
CA GLN A 341 8.63 -17.76 -21.01
C GLN A 341 8.42 -19.17 -21.56
N GLN A 342 8.63 -20.19 -20.74
CA GLN A 342 8.44 -21.58 -21.14
C GLN A 342 7.01 -21.91 -21.60
N TYR A 343 6.01 -21.16 -21.17
CA TYR A 343 4.60 -21.36 -21.52
C TYR A 343 4.15 -20.52 -22.73
N ILE A 344 4.99 -19.59 -23.20
CA ILE A 344 4.61 -18.66 -24.29
C ILE A 344 4.58 -19.40 -25.64
N LYS A 345 5.65 -20.16 -25.95
CA LYS A 345 5.80 -20.81 -27.24
C LYS A 345 4.62 -21.72 -27.59
N PRO A 346 4.15 -22.65 -26.75
CA PRO A 346 3.00 -23.48 -27.06
C PRO A 346 1.71 -22.72 -27.36
N ILE A 347 1.50 -21.57 -26.67
CA ILE A 347 0.33 -20.73 -26.87
C ILE A 347 0.39 -20.02 -28.23
N VAL A 348 1.55 -19.49 -28.59
CA VAL A 348 1.76 -18.82 -29.88
C VAL A 348 1.61 -19.81 -31.03
N GLU A 349 2.16 -21.03 -30.89
CA GLU A 349 2.04 -22.09 -31.89
C GLU A 349 0.61 -22.60 -32.06
N ALA A 350 -0.22 -22.58 -31.01
CA ALA A 350 -1.62 -22.95 -31.09
C ALA A 350 -2.46 -22.02 -32.00
N GLY A 351 -2.06 -20.74 -32.10
CA GLY A 351 -2.73 -19.76 -32.95
C GLY A 351 -4.25 -19.72 -32.71
N ASP A 352 -5.04 -19.86 -33.80
CA ASP A 352 -6.51 -19.86 -33.71
C ASP A 352 -7.07 -21.05 -32.96
N SER A 353 -6.37 -22.17 -32.92
CA SER A 353 -6.81 -23.39 -32.21
C SER A 353 -6.96 -23.12 -30.71
N LEU A 354 -6.20 -22.18 -30.15
CA LEU A 354 -6.31 -21.72 -28.77
C LEU A 354 -7.76 -21.30 -28.44
N TYR A 355 -8.40 -20.55 -29.35
CA TYR A 355 -9.73 -19.97 -29.13
C TYR A 355 -10.86 -20.94 -29.48
N GLU A 356 -10.59 -21.96 -30.28
CA GLU A 356 -11.59 -22.95 -30.69
C GLU A 356 -11.67 -24.15 -29.71
N TYR A 357 -10.64 -24.37 -28.89
CA TYR A 357 -10.63 -25.49 -27.94
C TYR A 357 -11.78 -25.33 -26.92
N ASP A 358 -12.66 -26.35 -26.85
CA ASP A 358 -13.82 -26.40 -25.94
C ASP A 358 -14.67 -25.10 -25.92
N LYS A 359 -14.72 -24.38 -27.04
CA LYS A 359 -15.33 -23.04 -27.14
C LYS A 359 -16.79 -23.03 -26.69
N GLU A 360 -17.59 -24.01 -27.06
CA GLU A 360 -19.01 -24.07 -26.66
C GLU A 360 -19.19 -24.30 -25.15
N LYS A 361 -18.28 -25.05 -24.53
CA LYS A 361 -18.25 -25.28 -23.10
C LYS A 361 -17.89 -24.00 -22.33
N TYR A 362 -16.88 -23.26 -22.82
CA TYR A 362 -16.38 -22.07 -22.13
C TYR A 362 -17.19 -20.81 -22.44
N PHE A 363 -17.74 -20.71 -23.65
CA PHE A 363 -18.45 -19.54 -24.16
C PHE A 363 -19.85 -19.89 -24.70
N SER A 364 -20.70 -20.43 -23.85
CA SER A 364 -22.13 -20.57 -24.18
C SER A 364 -22.75 -19.23 -24.53
N LYS A 365 -23.85 -19.22 -25.32
CA LYS A 365 -24.57 -17.99 -25.70
C LYS A 365 -24.96 -17.14 -24.48
N ALA A 366 -25.38 -17.78 -23.40
CA ALA A 366 -25.77 -17.09 -22.16
C ALA A 366 -24.54 -16.42 -21.49
N LYS A 367 -23.38 -17.10 -21.48
CA LYS A 367 -22.15 -16.56 -20.90
C LYS A 367 -21.60 -15.39 -21.73
N LEU A 368 -21.67 -15.49 -23.07
CA LEU A 368 -21.28 -14.38 -23.94
C LEU A 368 -22.20 -13.16 -23.75
N ALA A 369 -23.52 -13.37 -23.63
CA ALA A 369 -24.46 -12.29 -23.34
C ALA A 369 -24.17 -11.62 -21.99
N TYR A 370 -23.81 -12.39 -20.96
CA TYR A 370 -23.41 -11.85 -19.67
C TYR A 370 -22.10 -11.01 -19.77
N ILE A 371 -21.07 -11.52 -20.46
CA ILE A 371 -19.82 -10.78 -20.67
C ILE A 371 -20.10 -9.47 -21.43
N ASP A 372 -20.93 -9.53 -22.46
CA ASP A 372 -21.32 -8.38 -23.30
C ASP A 372 -22.04 -7.32 -22.47
N ASP A 373 -22.98 -7.72 -21.64
CA ASP A 373 -23.73 -6.84 -20.74
C ASP A 373 -22.79 -6.16 -19.71
N ASP A 374 -21.91 -6.95 -19.07
CA ASP A 374 -20.96 -6.44 -18.07
C ASP A 374 -19.95 -5.45 -18.67
N MET A 375 -19.44 -5.75 -19.86
CA MET A 375 -18.43 -4.92 -20.51
C MET A 375 -19.01 -3.67 -21.20
N LYS A 376 -20.23 -3.71 -21.69
CA LYS A 376 -20.91 -2.57 -22.35
C LYS A 376 -21.57 -1.64 -21.34
N ASN A 377 -22.13 -2.20 -20.28
CA ASN A 377 -22.75 -1.42 -19.23
C ASN A 377 -21.69 -0.91 -18.25
N ARG A 378 -20.88 0.07 -18.71
CA ARG A 378 -19.83 0.77 -17.92
C ARG A 378 -20.37 1.51 -16.68
N VAL A 379 -21.59 1.26 -16.27
CA VAL A 379 -22.13 1.71 -14.99
C VAL A 379 -21.69 0.71 -13.94
N THR A 380 -20.42 0.77 -13.58
CA THR A 380 -19.87 -0.07 -12.53
C THR A 380 -20.54 0.26 -11.21
N TYR A 381 -21.16 -0.72 -10.63
CA TYR A 381 -21.63 -0.64 -9.25
C TYR A 381 -20.92 -1.69 -8.40
N VAL A 382 -20.63 -1.30 -7.18
CA VAL A 382 -20.19 -2.25 -6.14
C VAL A 382 -21.43 -2.68 -5.38
N THR A 383 -21.55 -3.97 -5.10
CA THR A 383 -22.59 -4.46 -4.21
C THR A 383 -22.13 -4.33 -2.76
N HIS A 384 -22.88 -3.58 -1.96
CA HIS A 384 -22.65 -3.44 -0.53
C HIS A 384 -23.70 -4.23 0.25
N LYS A 385 -23.28 -5.25 1.01
CA LYS A 385 -24.16 -5.95 1.96
C LYS A 385 -24.23 -5.15 3.24
N ILE A 386 -25.42 -4.64 3.56
CA ILE A 386 -25.66 -3.81 4.74
C ILE A 386 -25.36 -4.63 6.00
N LYS A 387 -24.50 -4.10 6.85
CA LYS A 387 -24.19 -4.65 8.17
C LYS A 387 -25.16 -4.10 9.22
N GLU A 388 -25.26 -4.78 10.35
CA GLU A 388 -26.04 -4.30 11.48
C GLU A 388 -25.49 -2.97 12.01
N GLY A 389 -26.38 -1.99 12.23
CA GLY A 389 -26.00 -0.64 12.66
C GLY A 389 -25.51 0.32 11.55
N GLU A 390 -25.35 -0.13 10.29
CA GLU A 390 -25.00 0.78 9.20
C GLU A 390 -26.17 1.66 8.77
N THR A 391 -25.90 2.93 8.50
CA THR A 391 -26.85 3.89 7.91
C THR A 391 -26.46 4.24 6.49
N LEU A 392 -27.43 4.76 5.70
CA LEU A 392 -27.11 5.27 4.35
C LEU A 392 -26.05 6.38 4.37
N GLY A 393 -25.98 7.16 5.45
CA GLY A 393 -24.95 8.19 5.64
C GLY A 393 -23.56 7.58 5.77
N HIS A 394 -23.40 6.55 6.59
CA HIS A 394 -22.13 5.83 6.74
C HIS A 394 -21.70 5.16 5.43
N ILE A 395 -22.65 4.56 4.70
CA ILE A 395 -22.38 3.92 3.41
C ILE A 395 -22.02 4.98 2.36
N ALA A 396 -22.67 6.14 2.36
CA ALA A 396 -22.37 7.24 1.45
C ALA A 396 -20.94 7.78 1.66
N LEU A 397 -20.53 7.97 2.92
CA LEU A 397 -19.16 8.35 3.28
C LEU A 397 -18.15 7.29 2.81
N LYS A 398 -18.44 6.03 3.10
CA LYS A 398 -17.57 4.90 2.74
C LYS A 398 -17.29 4.82 1.23
N TYR A 399 -18.28 5.11 0.40
CA TYR A 399 -18.18 5.04 -1.06
C TYR A 399 -18.04 6.41 -1.73
N HIS A 400 -17.73 7.46 -0.98
CA HIS A 400 -17.55 8.82 -1.48
C HIS A 400 -18.68 9.31 -2.38
N THR A 401 -19.92 9.00 -1.98
CA THR A 401 -21.13 9.37 -2.70
C THR A 401 -22.14 10.06 -1.76
N SER A 402 -23.33 10.40 -2.26
CA SER A 402 -24.39 10.98 -1.45
C SER A 402 -25.48 9.97 -1.12
N VAL A 403 -26.16 10.17 0.02
CA VAL A 403 -27.35 9.39 0.40
C VAL A 403 -28.41 9.45 -0.71
N LYS A 404 -28.58 10.60 -1.37
CA LYS A 404 -29.49 10.79 -2.50
C LYS A 404 -29.15 9.86 -3.66
N ASN A 405 -27.88 9.74 -3.99
CA ASN A 405 -27.43 8.84 -5.06
C ASN A 405 -27.73 7.38 -4.72
N ILE A 406 -27.36 6.93 -3.50
CA ILE A 406 -27.61 5.56 -3.06
C ILE A 406 -29.11 5.24 -3.12
N LYS A 407 -29.98 6.16 -2.69
CA LYS A 407 -31.43 5.98 -2.74
C LYS A 407 -31.91 5.86 -4.19
N ASN A 408 -31.46 6.73 -5.08
CA ASN A 408 -31.83 6.69 -6.50
C ASN A 408 -31.41 5.38 -7.16
N TRP A 409 -30.19 4.94 -6.92
CA TRP A 409 -29.64 3.74 -7.52
C TRP A 409 -30.35 2.45 -7.05
N ASN A 410 -30.92 2.47 -5.86
CA ASN A 410 -31.58 1.30 -5.26
C ASN A 410 -33.10 1.45 -5.13
N ASN A 411 -33.69 2.48 -5.75
CA ASN A 411 -35.12 2.80 -5.67
C ASN A 411 -35.65 2.88 -4.22
N LEU A 412 -34.83 3.40 -3.30
CA LEU A 412 -35.21 3.51 -1.89
C LEU A 412 -36.09 4.75 -1.67
N LYS A 413 -37.28 4.56 -1.11
CA LYS A 413 -38.21 5.65 -0.79
C LYS A 413 -37.90 6.32 0.56
N SER A 414 -37.16 5.67 1.45
CA SER A 414 -36.78 6.18 2.76
C SER A 414 -35.32 5.89 3.05
N ASP A 415 -34.81 6.42 4.16
CA ASP A 415 -33.44 6.18 4.63
C ASP A 415 -33.31 4.88 5.44
N ASN A 416 -34.44 4.21 5.70
CA ASN A 416 -34.47 2.96 6.45
C ASN A 416 -33.95 1.81 5.59
N ILE A 417 -32.82 1.24 6.00
CA ILE A 417 -32.19 0.07 5.40
C ILE A 417 -32.16 -1.09 6.41
N ARG A 418 -32.14 -2.32 5.91
CA ARG A 418 -32.12 -3.53 6.75
C ARG A 418 -30.80 -4.26 6.58
N ALA A 419 -30.18 -4.65 7.69
CA ALA A 419 -29.00 -5.51 7.68
C ALA A 419 -29.25 -6.80 6.86
N GLY A 420 -28.23 -7.28 6.17
CA GLY A 420 -28.30 -8.44 5.29
C GLY A 420 -28.80 -8.17 3.87
N LYS A 421 -29.44 -7.02 3.59
CA LYS A 421 -29.79 -6.60 2.24
C LYS A 421 -28.59 -6.06 1.50
N THR A 422 -28.61 -6.09 0.16
CA THR A 422 -27.55 -5.62 -0.69
C THR A 422 -27.96 -4.32 -1.39
N LEU A 423 -27.07 -3.35 -1.40
CA LEU A 423 -27.21 -2.10 -2.15
C LEU A 423 -26.26 -2.09 -3.34
N ARG A 424 -26.72 -1.55 -4.45
CA ARG A 424 -25.87 -1.20 -5.60
C ARG A 424 -25.35 0.22 -5.40
N ILE A 425 -24.04 0.37 -5.37
CA ILE A 425 -23.38 1.65 -5.25
C ILE A 425 -22.68 1.93 -6.56
N TYR A 426 -23.25 2.81 -7.35
CA TYR A 426 -22.67 3.21 -8.64
C TYR A 426 -21.60 4.28 -8.38
N ASN A 427 -20.42 4.04 -8.92
CA ASN A 427 -19.34 5.02 -8.89
C ASN A 427 -19.44 5.86 -10.16
N ARG A 428 -19.74 7.14 -9.98
CA ARG A 428 -19.67 8.16 -11.04
C ARG A 428 -18.40 8.97 -10.88
#